data_e6e1d28d9171d54a36ab7f05cde69703
#
_entry.id   e6e1d28d9171d54a36ab7f05cde69703
#
_cell.length_a   1.000
_cell.length_b   1.000
_cell.length_c   1.000
_cell.angle_alpha   90.00
_cell.angle_beta   90.00
_cell.angle_gamma   90.00
#
_symmetry.space_group_name_H-M   'P 1'
#
loop_
_entity.id
_entity.type
_entity.pdbx_description
1 polymer ?
#
loop_
_entity_poly.entity_id
_entity_poly.type
_entity_poly.pdbx_seq_one_letter_code
_entity_poly.pdbx_strand_id
1 'polypeptide(L)'
;LLTLGLGFRPDLSGRDNAYLSCLLMGLSRDEAAESLSQIETFCDIGTFFDEPVRSYSAGMRARLGFGTALMNRSQVILIDETLSVGDAFFRKKARVALEQEFHAQRAVVLVSHSEEQVERLCNRAILLEQGKITAEGHPNAVLAAYADLTANSADDSLVSRQSSVDP
;
A
#
# COMPACT_ATOMS: atom_id res chain seq x y z
N LEU A 1 -7.11 1.59 6.18
CA LEU A 1 -6.31 0.51 5.60
C LEU A 1 -6.45 0.58 4.07
N LEU A 2 -5.36 0.82 3.37
CA LEU A 2 -5.30 0.76 1.91
C LEU A 2 -5.30 -0.71 1.45
N THR A 3 -6.40 -1.40 1.70
CA THR A 3 -6.64 -2.73 1.13
C THR A 3 -7.25 -2.54 -0.25
N LEU A 4 -6.41 -2.65 -1.27
CA LEU A 4 -6.77 -2.37 -2.65
C LEU A 4 -7.92 -3.27 -3.13
N GLY A 5 -9.10 -2.67 -3.35
CA GLY A 5 -10.25 -3.36 -3.94
C GLY A 5 -11.00 -4.32 -3.01
N LEU A 6 -10.75 -4.31 -1.69
CA LEU A 6 -11.58 -5.03 -0.73
C LEU A 6 -13.01 -4.45 -0.73
N GLY A 7 -13.98 -5.32 -0.98
CA GLY A 7 -15.39 -4.94 -0.98
C GLY A 7 -15.94 -4.53 -2.35
N PHE A 8 -15.14 -4.57 -3.43
CA PHE A 8 -15.69 -4.34 -4.76
C PHE A 8 -16.70 -5.41 -5.13
N ARG A 9 -17.83 -4.97 -5.63
CA ARG A 9 -18.90 -5.85 -6.13
C ARG A 9 -18.62 -6.15 -7.60
N PRO A 10 -18.40 -7.42 -7.95
CA PRO A 10 -18.01 -7.80 -9.32
C PRO A 10 -19.02 -7.42 -10.40
N ASP A 11 -20.30 -7.38 -10.03
CA ASP A 11 -21.40 -7.09 -10.95
C ASP A 11 -21.66 -5.61 -11.19
N LEU A 12 -21.08 -4.73 -10.37
CA LEU A 12 -21.17 -3.29 -10.52
C LEU A 12 -19.99 -2.78 -11.37
N SER A 13 -20.18 -1.64 -12.01
CA SER A 13 -19.16 -0.94 -12.78
C SER A 13 -18.01 -0.46 -11.85
N GLY A 14 -16.87 -0.11 -12.44
CA GLY A 14 -15.79 0.53 -11.70
C GLY A 14 -16.23 1.86 -11.10
N ARG A 15 -17.02 2.63 -11.84
CA ARG A 15 -17.61 3.89 -11.39
C ARG A 15 -18.49 3.70 -10.15
N ASP A 16 -19.40 2.72 -10.18
CA ASP A 16 -20.28 2.44 -9.05
C ASP A 16 -19.49 1.96 -7.83
N ASN A 17 -18.50 1.08 -8.04
CA ASN A 17 -17.62 0.62 -6.97
C ASN A 17 -16.82 1.77 -6.36
N ALA A 18 -16.29 2.69 -7.19
CA ALA A 18 -15.59 3.87 -6.72
C ALA A 18 -16.50 4.77 -5.89
N TYR A 19 -17.72 5.04 -6.38
CA TYR A 19 -18.71 5.82 -5.68
C TYR A 19 -19.06 5.23 -4.31
N LEU A 20 -19.39 3.94 -4.28
CA LEU A 20 -19.70 3.22 -3.03
C LEU A 20 -18.52 3.24 -2.06
N SER A 21 -17.31 3.06 -2.56
CA SER A 21 -16.09 3.12 -1.73
C SER A 21 -15.92 4.49 -1.09
N CYS A 22 -16.13 5.56 -1.84
CA CYS A 22 -16.09 6.93 -1.30
C CYS A 22 -17.12 7.13 -0.18
N LEU A 23 -18.34 6.65 -0.35
CA LEU A 23 -19.38 6.71 0.69
C LEU A 23 -18.99 5.90 1.93
N LEU A 24 -18.43 4.70 1.76
CA LEU A 24 -17.97 3.85 2.87
C LEU A 24 -16.80 4.49 3.63
N MET A 25 -16.00 5.29 2.95
CA MET A 25 -14.91 6.08 3.55
C MET A 25 -15.39 7.38 4.23
N GLY A 26 -16.70 7.64 4.23
CA GLY A 26 -17.31 8.76 4.95
C GLY A 26 -17.51 10.03 4.14
N LEU A 27 -17.32 10.01 2.81
CA LEU A 27 -17.67 11.13 1.96
C LEU A 27 -19.20 11.24 1.85
N SER A 28 -19.69 12.47 1.74
CA SER A 28 -21.09 12.74 1.38
C SER A 28 -21.36 12.31 -0.07
N ARG A 29 -22.63 12.23 -0.46
CA ARG A 29 -23.03 11.86 -1.83
C ARG A 29 -22.46 12.79 -2.88
N ASP A 30 -22.46 14.10 -2.60
CA ASP A 30 -21.98 15.12 -3.51
C ASP A 30 -20.45 15.04 -3.65
N GLU A 31 -19.73 14.93 -2.54
CA GLU A 31 -18.27 14.75 -2.53
C GLU A 31 -17.84 13.46 -3.24
N ALA A 32 -18.57 12.36 -3.04
CA ALA A 32 -18.30 11.11 -3.72
C ALA A 32 -18.50 11.24 -5.24
N ALA A 33 -19.57 11.90 -5.67
CA ALA A 33 -19.84 12.15 -7.10
C ALA A 33 -18.75 13.04 -7.74
N GLU A 34 -18.34 14.10 -7.05
CA GLU A 34 -17.26 14.99 -7.50
C GLU A 34 -15.90 14.28 -7.62
N SER A 35 -15.63 13.31 -6.73
CA SER A 35 -14.39 12.56 -6.73
C SER A 35 -14.25 11.58 -7.91
N LEU A 36 -15.37 11.18 -8.54
CA LEU A 36 -15.36 10.15 -9.60
C LEU A 36 -14.48 10.54 -10.79
N SER A 37 -14.51 11.79 -11.22
CA SER A 37 -13.70 12.26 -12.35
C SER A 37 -12.20 12.18 -12.05
N GLN A 38 -11.80 12.47 -10.83
CA GLN A 38 -10.41 12.37 -10.41
C GLN A 38 -9.97 10.91 -10.31
N ILE A 39 -10.83 10.03 -9.76
CA ILE A 39 -10.57 8.60 -9.68
C ILE A 39 -10.41 8.00 -11.08
N GLU A 40 -11.32 8.30 -12.00
CA GLU A 40 -11.28 7.83 -13.39
C GLU A 40 -9.98 8.24 -14.08
N THR A 41 -9.62 9.51 -13.99
CA THR A 41 -8.36 10.05 -14.55
C THR A 41 -7.13 9.40 -13.92
N PHE A 42 -7.17 9.14 -12.59
CA PHE A 42 -6.07 8.52 -11.90
C PHE A 42 -5.90 7.05 -12.28
N CYS A 43 -7.01 6.28 -12.32
CA CYS A 43 -6.99 4.85 -12.65
C CYS A 43 -6.49 4.59 -14.07
N ASP A 44 -6.82 5.46 -15.01
CA ASP A 44 -6.40 5.39 -16.41
C ASP A 44 -6.71 4.00 -17.02
N ILE A 45 -7.97 3.57 -16.89
CA ILE A 45 -8.48 2.28 -17.42
C ILE A 45 -9.47 2.49 -18.57
N GLY A 46 -9.61 3.74 -19.01
CA GLY A 46 -10.45 4.11 -20.16
C GLY A 46 -11.91 3.71 -19.99
N THR A 47 -12.54 3.24 -21.07
CA THR A 47 -13.94 2.83 -21.09
C THR A 47 -14.30 1.73 -20.11
N PHE A 48 -13.33 0.95 -19.64
CA PHE A 48 -13.57 -0.06 -18.61
C PHE A 48 -14.09 0.53 -17.30
N PHE A 49 -13.88 1.83 -17.05
CA PHE A 49 -14.39 2.45 -15.82
C PHE A 49 -15.91 2.31 -15.67
N ASP A 50 -16.63 2.21 -16.78
CA ASP A 50 -18.09 2.02 -16.83
C ASP A 50 -18.51 0.55 -17.00
N GLU A 51 -17.54 -0.37 -17.15
CA GLU A 51 -17.80 -1.80 -17.27
C GLU A 51 -17.80 -2.53 -15.91
N PRO A 52 -18.49 -3.68 -15.77
CA PRO A 52 -18.48 -4.46 -14.55
C PRO A 52 -17.09 -4.92 -14.14
N VAL A 53 -16.76 -4.79 -12.84
CA VAL A 53 -15.43 -5.12 -12.29
C VAL A 53 -15.03 -6.59 -12.49
N ARG A 54 -16.00 -7.50 -12.69
CA ARG A 54 -15.72 -8.89 -13.06
C ARG A 54 -14.93 -9.04 -14.37
N SER A 55 -15.03 -8.06 -15.29
CA SER A 55 -14.29 -8.04 -16.55
C SER A 55 -12.85 -7.53 -16.41
N TYR A 56 -12.48 -6.98 -15.24
CA TYR A 56 -11.20 -6.34 -15.04
C TYR A 56 -10.04 -7.34 -14.89
N SER A 57 -8.90 -6.99 -15.45
CA SER A 57 -7.64 -7.64 -15.09
C SER A 57 -7.27 -7.34 -13.62
N ALA A 58 -6.35 -8.12 -13.06
CA ALA A 58 -5.83 -7.85 -11.71
C ALA A 58 -5.23 -6.44 -11.61
N GLY A 59 -4.51 -5.98 -12.66
CA GLY A 59 -3.95 -4.64 -12.72
C GLY A 59 -5.01 -3.54 -12.73
N MET A 60 -6.10 -3.70 -13.48
CA MET A 60 -7.21 -2.73 -13.51
C MET A 60 -7.92 -2.65 -12.16
N ARG A 61 -8.17 -3.78 -11.50
CA ARG A 61 -8.73 -3.80 -10.15
C ARG A 61 -7.84 -3.07 -9.15
N ALA A 62 -6.54 -3.29 -9.24
CA ALA A 62 -5.57 -2.64 -8.39
C ALA A 62 -5.52 -1.12 -8.62
N ARG A 63 -5.56 -0.67 -9.88
CA ARG A 63 -5.61 0.75 -10.25
C ARG A 63 -6.87 1.42 -9.70
N LEU A 64 -8.04 0.77 -9.84
CA LEU A 64 -9.29 1.28 -9.28
C LEU A 64 -9.23 1.37 -7.76
N GLY A 65 -8.75 0.30 -7.09
CA GLY A 65 -8.61 0.26 -5.63
C GLY A 65 -7.69 1.34 -5.09
N PHE A 66 -6.57 1.56 -5.79
CA PHE A 66 -5.63 2.61 -5.41
C PHE A 66 -6.19 4.02 -5.63
N GLY A 67 -6.81 4.27 -6.78
CA GLY A 67 -7.44 5.55 -7.08
C GLY A 67 -8.55 5.92 -6.09
N THR A 68 -9.40 4.95 -5.73
CA THR A 68 -10.44 5.17 -4.70
C THR A 68 -9.85 5.42 -3.32
N ALA A 69 -8.78 4.72 -2.98
CA ALA A 69 -8.13 4.87 -1.67
C ALA A 69 -7.45 6.24 -1.49
N LEU A 70 -6.93 6.84 -2.56
CA LEU A 70 -6.36 8.20 -2.54
C LEU A 70 -7.41 9.28 -2.23
N MET A 71 -8.67 9.06 -2.59
CA MET A 71 -9.76 10.02 -2.30
C MET A 71 -10.19 9.98 -0.83
N ASN A 72 -9.64 9.07 -0.05
CA ASN A 72 -9.93 9.00 1.39
C ASN A 72 -9.42 10.26 2.10
N ARG A 73 -10.32 10.92 2.83
CA ARG A 73 -10.02 12.12 3.65
C ARG A 73 -9.66 11.80 5.10
N SER A 74 -9.38 10.53 5.43
CA SER A 74 -9.01 10.16 6.80
C SER A 74 -7.72 10.84 7.24
N GLN A 75 -7.63 11.16 8.52
CA GLN A 75 -6.44 11.77 9.12
C GLN A 75 -5.26 10.80 9.21
N VAL A 76 -5.54 9.49 9.12
CA VAL A 76 -4.53 8.43 9.19
C VAL A 76 -4.65 7.53 7.97
N ILE A 77 -3.54 7.32 7.27
CA ILE A 77 -3.40 6.40 6.14
C ILE A 77 -2.56 5.21 6.59
N LEU A 78 -3.07 3.99 6.42
CA LEU A 78 -2.33 2.76 6.65
C LEU A 78 -1.99 2.14 5.30
N ILE A 79 -0.70 1.95 5.03
CA ILE A 79 -0.17 1.38 3.78
C ILE A 79 0.51 0.06 4.13
N ASP A 80 0.04 -1.05 3.57
CA ASP A 80 0.60 -2.38 3.75
C ASP A 80 1.11 -2.90 2.40
N GLU A 81 2.42 -2.88 2.19
CA GLU A 81 3.17 -3.41 1.03
C GLU A 81 2.60 -3.18 -0.39
N THR A 82 1.42 -2.59 -0.50
CA THR A 82 0.58 -2.56 -1.70
C THR A 82 1.10 -1.65 -2.82
N LEU A 83 2.31 -1.08 -2.70
CA LEU A 83 2.92 -0.22 -3.71
C LEU A 83 3.43 -0.98 -4.95
N SER A 84 3.40 -2.30 -4.92
CA SER A 84 3.89 -3.16 -6.00
C SER A 84 2.85 -3.47 -7.10
N VAL A 85 1.66 -2.86 -7.05
CA VAL A 85 0.55 -3.18 -7.98
C VAL A 85 0.60 -2.38 -9.28
N GLY A 86 0.19 -3.03 -10.36
CA GLY A 86 0.14 -2.43 -11.70
C GLY A 86 1.48 -2.53 -12.44
N ASP A 87 1.51 -1.94 -13.64
CA ASP A 87 2.72 -1.84 -14.44
C ASP A 87 3.69 -0.78 -13.92
N ALA A 88 4.88 -0.69 -14.53
CA ALA A 88 5.93 0.23 -14.09
C ALA A 88 5.49 1.71 -14.13
N PHE A 89 4.66 2.08 -15.12
CA PHE A 89 4.15 3.44 -15.24
C PHE A 89 3.19 3.78 -14.10
N PHE A 90 2.23 2.90 -13.84
CA PHE A 90 1.28 3.10 -12.75
C PHE A 90 1.95 3.09 -11.37
N ARG A 91 2.93 2.22 -11.14
CA ARG A 91 3.72 2.22 -9.89
C ARG A 91 4.40 3.57 -9.64
N LYS A 92 4.99 4.17 -10.70
CA LYS A 92 5.58 5.52 -10.60
C LYS A 92 4.53 6.57 -10.25
N LYS A 93 3.35 6.55 -10.91
CA LYS A 93 2.24 7.47 -10.66
C LYS A 93 1.70 7.31 -9.23
N ALA A 94 1.50 6.08 -8.78
CA ALA A 94 1.05 5.76 -7.42
C ALA A 94 2.04 6.25 -6.36
N ARG A 95 3.34 6.03 -6.58
CA ARG A 95 4.40 6.50 -5.68
C ARG A 95 4.38 8.02 -5.53
N VAL A 96 4.33 8.76 -6.63
CA VAL A 96 4.27 10.23 -6.61
C VAL A 96 3.03 10.72 -5.86
N ALA A 97 1.87 10.10 -6.09
CA ALA A 97 0.65 10.46 -5.39
C ALA A 97 0.74 10.20 -3.88
N LEU A 98 1.35 9.09 -3.47
CA LEU A 98 1.59 8.81 -2.06
C LEU A 98 2.61 9.76 -1.43
N GLU A 99 3.69 10.10 -2.12
CA GLU A 99 4.67 11.08 -1.64
C GLU A 99 3.98 12.43 -1.32
N GLN A 100 2.97 12.81 -2.09
CA GLN A 100 2.16 14.00 -1.80
C GLN A 100 1.34 13.85 -0.51
N GLU A 101 0.81 12.64 -0.22
CA GLU A 101 0.10 12.36 1.03
C GLU A 101 1.03 12.41 2.26
N PHE A 102 2.29 11.99 2.14
CA PHE A 102 3.27 12.13 3.23
C PHE A 102 3.60 13.60 3.55
N HIS A 103 3.46 14.50 2.57
CA HIS A 103 3.66 15.95 2.77
C HIS A 103 2.36 16.66 3.20
N ALA A 104 1.21 16.01 3.11
CA ALA A 104 -0.03 16.51 3.64
C ALA A 104 -0.03 16.41 5.19
N GLN A 105 -0.89 17.18 5.85
CA GLN A 105 -1.03 17.13 7.33
C GLN A 105 -1.78 15.86 7.77
N ARG A 106 -1.33 14.69 7.32
CA ARG A 106 -1.89 13.38 7.65
C ARG A 106 -0.85 12.48 8.30
N ALA A 107 -1.27 11.63 9.21
CA ALA A 107 -0.41 10.59 9.73
C ALA A 107 -0.40 9.41 8.75
N VAL A 108 0.78 8.92 8.39
CA VAL A 108 0.94 7.75 7.51
C VAL A 108 1.66 6.65 8.27
N VAL A 109 1.09 5.46 8.30
CA VAL A 109 1.73 4.25 8.80
C VAL A 109 2.04 3.37 7.59
N LEU A 110 3.32 3.13 7.35
CA LEU A 110 3.82 2.31 6.24
C LEU A 110 4.37 0.99 6.79
N VAL A 111 3.85 -0.13 6.29
CA VAL A 111 4.48 -1.45 6.45
C VAL A 111 5.18 -1.76 5.14
N SER A 112 6.49 -1.98 5.17
CA SER A 112 7.30 -2.23 3.98
C SER A 112 8.52 -3.08 4.30
N HIS A 113 8.91 -3.93 3.35
CA HIS A 113 10.20 -4.62 3.33
C HIS A 113 11.28 -3.82 2.57
N SER A 114 10.95 -2.67 2.00
CA SER A 114 11.89 -1.82 1.29
C SER A 114 12.55 -0.83 2.24
N GLU A 115 13.82 -1.08 2.55
CA GLU A 115 14.66 -0.17 3.35
C GLU A 115 14.68 1.24 2.76
N GLU A 116 14.83 1.36 1.42
CA GLU A 116 14.80 2.63 0.70
C GLU A 116 13.52 3.43 0.94
N GLN A 117 12.35 2.74 0.96
CA GLN A 117 11.07 3.40 1.23
C GLN A 117 10.98 3.88 2.67
N VAL A 118 11.42 3.06 3.62
CA VAL A 118 11.40 3.40 5.04
C VAL A 118 12.33 4.58 5.31
N GLU A 119 13.55 4.56 4.78
CA GLU A 119 14.52 5.65 4.94
C GLU A 119 14.01 6.98 4.35
N ARG A 120 13.42 6.91 3.17
CA ARG A 120 13.03 8.10 2.39
C ARG A 120 11.72 8.73 2.81
N LEU A 121 10.76 7.93 3.25
CA LEU A 121 9.37 8.36 3.47
C LEU A 121 9.00 8.49 4.94
N CYS A 122 9.72 7.82 5.85
CA CYS A 122 9.38 7.78 7.25
C CYS A 122 10.27 8.72 8.08
N ASN A 123 9.68 9.36 9.08
CA ASN A 123 10.41 10.12 10.10
C ASN A 123 10.63 9.31 11.39
N ARG A 124 9.95 8.18 11.54
CA ARG A 124 10.08 7.23 12.66
C ARG A 124 9.82 5.83 12.13
N ALA A 125 10.56 4.86 12.61
CA ALA A 125 10.40 3.46 12.26
C ALA A 125 10.27 2.59 13.52
N ILE A 126 9.64 1.43 13.36
CA ILE A 126 9.49 0.41 14.38
C ILE A 126 9.87 -0.92 13.74
N LEU A 127 10.77 -1.68 14.38
CA LEU A 127 11.09 -3.05 13.99
C LEU A 127 10.27 -4.03 14.82
N LEU A 128 9.52 -4.87 14.11
CA LEU A 128 8.70 -5.92 14.71
C LEU A 128 9.32 -7.28 14.43
N GLU A 129 9.60 -8.03 15.48
CA GLU A 129 10.07 -9.41 15.41
C GLU A 129 9.22 -10.31 16.32
N GLN A 130 8.65 -11.38 15.76
CA GLN A 130 7.80 -12.34 16.50
C GLN A 130 6.69 -11.66 17.32
N GLY A 131 6.10 -10.57 16.79
CA GLY A 131 5.04 -9.82 17.47
C GLY A 131 5.50 -8.87 18.58
N LYS A 132 6.82 -8.65 18.74
CA LYS A 132 7.40 -7.72 19.71
C LYS A 132 8.16 -6.60 19.02
N ILE A 133 8.14 -5.42 19.62
CA ILE A 133 8.98 -4.30 19.19
C ILE A 133 10.40 -4.56 19.69
N THR A 134 11.36 -4.70 18.76
CA THR A 134 12.77 -4.93 19.06
C THR A 134 13.62 -3.68 18.87
N ALA A 135 13.20 -2.77 17.99
CA ALA A 135 13.81 -1.45 17.84
C ALA A 135 12.76 -0.41 17.45
N GLU A 136 12.98 0.84 17.88
CA GLU A 136 12.12 1.98 17.58
C GLU A 136 12.95 3.26 17.57
N GLY A 137 12.70 4.14 16.60
CA GLY A 137 13.39 5.44 16.52
C GLY A 137 13.51 5.98 15.10
N HIS A 138 14.59 6.72 14.85
CA HIS A 138 14.90 7.23 13.52
C HIS A 138 15.13 6.07 12.52
N PRO A 139 14.63 6.15 11.27
CA PRO A 139 14.71 5.07 10.29
C PRO A 139 16.10 4.44 10.18
N ASN A 140 17.16 5.23 10.03
CA ASN A 140 18.52 4.71 9.86
C ASN A 140 18.99 3.86 11.04
N ALA A 141 18.62 4.23 12.27
CA ALA A 141 18.99 3.44 13.45
C ALA A 141 18.24 2.10 13.50
N VAL A 142 16.96 2.11 13.12
CA VAL A 142 16.13 0.90 13.08
C VAL A 142 16.54 -0.02 11.94
N LEU A 143 16.90 0.53 10.78
CA LEU A 143 17.40 -0.23 9.63
C LEU A 143 18.76 -0.89 9.93
N ALA A 144 19.64 -0.22 10.67
CA ALA A 144 20.89 -0.83 11.15
C ALA A 144 20.61 -2.04 12.05
N ALA A 145 19.68 -1.91 13.02
CA ALA A 145 19.27 -3.03 13.87
C ALA A 145 18.63 -4.19 13.06
N TYR A 146 17.87 -3.87 12.02
CA TYR A 146 17.30 -4.86 11.10
C TYR A 146 18.38 -5.61 10.31
N ALA A 147 19.40 -4.91 9.83
CA ALA A 147 20.52 -5.51 9.11
C ALA A 147 21.31 -6.49 10.03
N ASP A 148 21.56 -6.11 11.29
CA ASP A 148 22.23 -6.97 12.27
C ASP A 148 21.43 -8.25 12.55
N LEU A 149 20.10 -8.15 12.68
CA LEU A 149 19.22 -9.30 12.88
C LEU A 149 19.22 -10.26 11.69
N THR A 150 19.18 -9.72 10.47
CA THR A 150 19.18 -10.55 9.25
C THR A 150 20.53 -11.23 9.03
N ALA A 151 21.64 -10.60 9.35
CA ALA A 151 22.98 -11.20 9.30
C ALA A 151 23.10 -12.38 10.28
N ASN A 152 22.67 -12.20 11.53
CA ASN A 152 22.71 -13.26 12.55
C ASN A 152 21.80 -14.44 12.21
N SER A 153 20.62 -14.19 11.61
CA SER A 153 19.70 -15.26 11.18
C SER A 153 20.23 -16.08 10.01
N ALA A 154 21.07 -15.50 9.16
CA ALA A 154 21.75 -16.20 8.07
C ALA A 154 22.85 -17.14 8.58
N ASP A 155 23.61 -16.73 9.59
CA ASP A 155 24.66 -17.57 10.23
C ASP A 155 24.07 -18.78 10.96
N ASP A 156 22.99 -18.62 11.71
CA ASP A 156 22.30 -19.73 12.40
C ASP A 156 21.74 -20.77 11.42
N SER A 157 21.29 -20.34 10.26
CA SER A 157 20.78 -21.23 9.21
C SER A 157 21.89 -22.05 8.52
N LEU A 158 23.11 -21.55 8.48
CA LEU A 158 24.28 -22.24 7.94
C LEU A 158 24.84 -23.26 8.92
N VAL A 159 24.87 -22.94 10.22
CA VAL A 159 25.33 -23.84 11.28
C VAL A 159 24.40 -25.05 11.45
N SER A 160 23.08 -24.83 11.34
CA SER A 160 22.09 -25.93 11.44
C SER A 160 22.12 -26.90 10.25
N ARG A 161 22.59 -26.49 9.08
CA ARG A 161 22.77 -27.37 7.91
C ARG A 161 24.04 -28.18 7.95
N GLN A 162 25.08 -27.74 8.66
CA GLN A 162 26.33 -28.49 8.82
C GLN A 162 26.24 -29.57 9.90
N SER A 163 25.35 -29.44 10.89
CA SER A 163 25.15 -30.44 11.95
C SER A 163 24.24 -31.62 11.56
N SER A 164 23.65 -31.60 10.36
CA SER A 164 22.79 -32.69 9.85
C SER A 164 23.47 -33.60 8.82
N VAL A 165 24.78 -33.46 8.63
CA VAL A 165 25.58 -34.29 7.72
C VAL A 165 26.75 -34.91 8.48
N ASP A 166 26.44 -35.77 9.44
CA ASP A 166 27.37 -36.81 9.92
C ASP A 166 26.60 -38.13 10.02
N PRO A 167 27.20 -39.22 9.47
CA PRO A 167 26.53 -40.48 9.19
C PRO A 167 26.24 -41.33 10.44
#